data_c3b4338fa9427cb6c72b797605a0e3ed
#
_entry.id   c3b4338fa9427cb6c72b797605a0e3ed
#
_cell.length_a   1.000
_cell.length_b   1.000
_cell.length_c   1.000
_cell.angle_alpha   90.00
_cell.angle_beta   90.00
_cell.angle_gamma   90.00
#
_symmetry.space_group_name_H-M   'P 1'
#
loop_
_entity.id
_entity.type
_entity.pdbx_description
1 polymer ?
#
loop_
_entity_poly.entity_id
_entity_poly.type
_entity_poly.pdbx_seq_one_letter_code
_entity_poly.pdbx_strand_id
1 'polypeptide(L)'
;IGTGSGCILISLLSELKNSQGVGIDISKKALAIAKKNSEIHKISNNIKFFNKSVDSKFNVKFDLIVSNPPYIQSSEIKNLSEDIKRYEPRIALDGGNDGLDLIKKIIYKTKYILKVKGMLALEIGNAQYKKVSKILIKNNFRTEHIIRDYKDNIRCIISIYIGK
;
A
#
# COMPACT_ATOMS: atom_id res chain seq x y z
N ILE A 1 0.60 -2.31 3.89
CA ILE A 1 1.92 -2.69 3.38
C ILE A 1 2.67 -1.42 3.02
N GLY A 2 3.97 -1.30 3.44
CA GLY A 2 4.70 -0.04 3.29
C GLY A 2 4.07 1.05 4.12
N THR A 3 3.91 0.81 5.43
CA THR A 3 3.10 1.69 6.30
C THR A 3 3.69 3.08 6.50
N GLY A 4 4.98 3.25 6.24
CA GLY A 4 5.65 4.53 6.41
C GLY A 4 5.48 5.09 7.83
N SER A 5 5.02 6.32 7.93
CA SER A 5 4.69 6.99 9.21
C SER A 5 3.43 6.46 9.89
N GLY A 6 2.75 5.47 9.30
CA GLY A 6 1.50 4.91 9.81
C GLY A 6 0.25 5.70 9.43
N CYS A 7 0.35 6.77 8.66
CA CYS A 7 -0.73 7.70 8.38
C CYS A 7 -2.02 7.00 7.91
N ILE A 8 -1.96 6.19 6.86
CA ILE A 8 -3.15 5.52 6.32
C ILE A 8 -3.75 4.54 7.34
N LEU A 9 -2.91 3.71 7.97
CA LEU A 9 -3.37 2.71 8.94
C LEU A 9 -4.00 3.36 10.17
N ILE A 10 -3.38 4.41 10.69
CA ILE A 10 -3.86 5.18 11.84
C ILE A 10 -5.21 5.83 11.51
N SER A 11 -5.33 6.50 10.36
CA SER A 11 -6.58 7.13 9.93
C SER A 11 -7.71 6.09 9.80
N LEU A 12 -7.43 4.96 9.15
CA LEU A 12 -8.43 3.90 9.00
C LEU A 12 -8.93 3.38 10.35
N LEU A 13 -8.04 3.12 11.30
CA LEU A 13 -8.42 2.56 12.60
C LEU A 13 -9.05 3.61 13.54
N SER A 14 -8.80 4.88 13.32
CA SER A 14 -9.53 5.96 14.02
C SER A 14 -11.01 5.98 13.64
N GLU A 15 -11.34 5.65 12.39
CA GLU A 15 -12.72 5.55 11.91
C GLU A 15 -13.33 4.17 12.20
N LEU A 16 -12.57 3.09 12.03
CA LEU A 16 -13.02 1.71 12.20
C LEU A 16 -12.77 1.21 13.62
N LYS A 17 -13.51 1.73 14.59
CA LYS A 17 -13.28 1.55 16.05
C LYS A 17 -13.16 0.09 16.53
N ASN A 18 -13.82 -0.86 15.86
CA ASN A 18 -13.80 -2.28 16.23
C ASN A 18 -12.79 -3.12 15.43
N SER A 19 -11.82 -2.46 14.81
CA SER A 19 -10.84 -3.11 13.94
C SER A 19 -9.46 -3.15 14.58
N GLN A 20 -8.67 -4.14 14.17
CA GLN A 20 -7.26 -4.25 14.50
C GLN A 20 -6.42 -4.13 13.23
N GLY A 21 -5.24 -3.55 13.35
CA GLY A 21 -4.37 -3.30 12.22
C GLY A 21 -2.97 -3.86 12.39
N VAL A 22 -2.40 -4.21 11.24
CA VAL A 22 -0.99 -4.61 11.13
C VAL A 22 -0.32 -3.71 10.12
N GLY A 23 0.69 -2.95 10.56
CA GLY A 23 1.56 -2.18 9.70
C GLY A 23 2.89 -2.90 9.46
N ILE A 24 3.28 -3.04 8.20
CA ILE A 24 4.61 -3.55 7.86
C ILE A 24 5.37 -2.53 7.05
N ASP A 25 6.68 -2.44 7.33
CA ASP A 25 7.61 -1.63 6.55
C ASP A 25 9.02 -2.23 6.65
N ILE A 26 9.84 -2.02 5.64
CA ILE A 26 11.25 -2.43 5.64
C ILE A 26 12.13 -1.43 6.39
N SER A 27 11.66 -0.20 6.56
CA SER A 27 12.34 0.88 7.28
C SER A 27 12.00 0.85 8.77
N LYS A 28 12.98 0.47 9.60
CA LYS A 28 12.84 0.58 11.07
C LYS A 28 12.60 2.01 11.53
N LYS A 29 13.18 3.01 10.83
CA LYS A 29 12.96 4.43 11.14
C LYS A 29 11.50 4.84 10.90
N ALA A 30 10.91 4.43 9.78
CA ALA A 30 9.49 4.69 9.48
C ALA A 30 8.59 4.04 10.54
N LEU A 31 8.86 2.79 10.94
CA LEU A 31 8.09 2.11 11.98
C LEU A 31 8.19 2.77 13.35
N ALA A 32 9.34 3.34 13.70
CA ALA A 32 9.47 4.11 14.94
C ALA A 32 8.57 5.35 14.96
N ILE A 33 8.48 6.06 13.81
CA ILE A 33 7.55 7.18 13.63
C ILE A 33 6.11 6.70 13.70
N ALA A 34 5.76 5.61 12.98
CA ALA A 34 4.42 5.05 12.99
C ALA A 34 3.95 4.68 14.40
N LYS A 35 4.83 4.08 15.21
CA LYS A 35 4.54 3.75 16.60
C LYS A 35 4.25 5.00 17.42
N LYS A 36 5.11 6.02 17.34
CA LYS A 36 4.91 7.31 18.03
C LYS A 36 3.59 7.97 17.61
N ASN A 37 3.28 7.97 16.32
CA ASN A 37 2.03 8.52 15.81
C ASN A 37 0.81 7.75 16.35
N SER A 38 0.86 6.41 16.41
CA SER A 38 -0.23 5.62 16.97
C SER A 38 -0.48 5.89 18.46
N GLU A 39 0.55 6.22 19.22
CA GLU A 39 0.46 6.62 20.63
C GLU A 39 -0.20 8.00 20.76
N ILE A 40 0.22 8.99 19.94
CA ILE A 40 -0.37 10.35 19.89
C ILE A 40 -1.88 10.26 19.58
N HIS A 41 -2.27 9.40 18.64
CA HIS A 41 -3.68 9.19 18.26
C HIS A 41 -4.44 8.23 19.17
N LYS A 42 -3.83 7.72 20.24
CA LYS A 42 -4.45 6.85 21.27
C LYS A 42 -5.04 5.56 20.71
N ILE A 43 -4.44 5.00 19.65
CA ILE A 43 -4.87 3.75 19.01
C ILE A 43 -3.79 2.67 18.98
N SER A 44 -2.71 2.87 19.71
CA SER A 44 -1.57 1.93 19.78
C SER A 44 -1.96 0.50 20.22
N ASN A 45 -3.00 0.35 21.01
CA ASN A 45 -3.51 -0.95 21.43
C ASN A 45 -4.16 -1.76 20.30
N ASN A 46 -4.58 -1.08 19.24
CA ASN A 46 -5.25 -1.69 18.09
C ASN A 46 -4.30 -1.96 16.92
N ILE A 47 -3.01 -1.60 17.03
CA ILE A 47 -2.03 -1.71 15.94
C ILE A 47 -0.82 -2.52 16.38
N LYS A 48 -0.37 -3.40 15.47
CA LYS A 48 0.94 -4.06 15.58
C LYS A 48 1.81 -3.66 14.41
N PHE A 49 3.04 -3.23 14.66
CA PHE A 49 4.01 -2.88 13.64
C PHE A 49 5.12 -3.93 13.54
N PHE A 50 5.48 -4.33 12.32
CA PHE A 50 6.55 -5.32 12.07
C PHE A 50 7.52 -4.83 11.00
N ASN A 51 8.82 -4.99 11.27
CA ASN A 51 9.84 -4.75 10.26
C ASN A 51 9.90 -5.96 9.32
N LYS A 52 9.06 -5.92 8.29
CA LYS A 52 8.87 -7.00 7.32
C LYS A 52 8.70 -6.43 5.91
N SER A 53 9.11 -7.20 4.92
CA SER A 53 8.77 -6.93 3.52
C SER A 53 7.44 -7.59 3.13
N VAL A 54 6.94 -7.25 1.96
CA VAL A 54 5.76 -7.90 1.36
C VAL A 54 5.99 -9.40 1.12
N ASP A 55 7.24 -9.83 0.97
CA ASP A 55 7.60 -11.23 0.76
C ASP A 55 7.54 -12.09 2.03
N SER A 56 7.40 -11.47 3.19
CA SER A 56 7.30 -12.19 4.47
C SER A 56 6.06 -13.07 4.52
N LYS A 57 6.15 -14.16 5.28
CA LYS A 57 5.01 -15.06 5.54
C LYS A 57 4.10 -14.46 6.61
N PHE A 58 2.79 -14.62 6.40
CA PHE A 58 1.74 -14.27 7.35
C PHE A 58 0.83 -15.48 7.54
N ASN A 59 0.56 -15.83 8.79
CA ASN A 59 -0.30 -16.98 9.16
C ASN A 59 -1.74 -16.54 9.45
N VAL A 60 -2.09 -15.33 9.03
CA VAL A 60 -3.42 -14.74 9.23
C VAL A 60 -3.99 -14.26 7.90
N LYS A 61 -5.31 -14.17 7.82
CA LYS A 61 -6.02 -13.60 6.68
C LYS A 61 -6.60 -12.24 7.08
N PHE A 62 -6.56 -11.30 6.15
CA PHE A 62 -7.02 -9.93 6.32
C PHE A 62 -8.33 -9.68 5.58
N ASP A 63 -9.15 -8.80 6.13
CA ASP A 63 -10.36 -8.31 5.46
C ASP A 63 -10.04 -7.20 4.46
N LEU A 64 -9.05 -6.35 4.82
CA LEU A 64 -8.58 -5.24 4.01
C LEU A 64 -7.05 -5.18 4.02
N ILE A 65 -6.46 -5.00 2.86
CA ILE A 65 -5.05 -4.66 2.69
C ILE A 65 -4.98 -3.33 1.94
N VAL A 66 -4.18 -2.41 2.47
CA VAL A 66 -3.96 -1.10 1.85
C VAL A 66 -2.47 -0.91 1.61
N SER A 67 -2.11 -0.30 0.48
CA SER A 67 -0.74 0.08 0.19
C SER A 67 -0.68 1.31 -0.72
N ASN A 68 0.25 2.21 -0.39
CA ASN A 68 0.77 3.22 -1.29
C ASN A 68 2.22 2.84 -1.61
N PRO A 69 2.47 1.99 -2.61
CA PRO A 69 3.79 1.53 -2.97
C PRO A 69 4.53 2.55 -3.83
N PRO A 70 5.88 2.52 -3.90
CA PRO A 70 6.62 3.26 -4.91
C PRO A 70 6.16 2.84 -6.32
N TYR A 71 5.86 3.81 -7.16
CA TYR A 71 5.30 3.60 -8.50
C TYR A 71 5.99 4.44 -9.58
N ILE A 72 7.01 5.21 -9.24
CA ILE A 72 7.74 6.03 -10.21
C ILE A 72 8.74 5.15 -10.95
N GLN A 73 8.82 5.29 -12.28
CA GLN A 73 9.82 4.57 -13.06
C GLN A 73 11.23 5.01 -12.67
N SER A 74 12.16 4.08 -12.57
CA SER A 74 13.56 4.38 -12.17
C SER A 74 14.20 5.46 -13.02
N SER A 75 13.87 5.50 -14.33
CA SER A 75 14.35 6.50 -15.28
C SER A 75 13.80 7.91 -15.02
N GLU A 76 12.63 8.02 -14.38
CA GLU A 76 11.95 9.29 -14.14
C GLU A 76 12.34 9.94 -12.81
N ILE A 77 12.98 9.19 -11.90
CA ILE A 77 13.38 9.70 -10.58
C ILE A 77 14.28 10.92 -10.69
N LYS A 78 15.17 10.95 -11.69
CA LYS A 78 16.07 12.09 -11.94
C LYS A 78 15.32 13.39 -12.31
N ASN A 79 14.10 13.28 -12.82
CA ASN A 79 13.27 14.40 -13.27
C ASN A 79 12.35 14.94 -12.18
N LEU A 80 12.35 14.34 -10.99
CA LEU A 80 11.57 14.83 -9.85
C LEU A 80 12.11 16.17 -9.36
N SER A 81 11.25 16.94 -8.68
CA SER A 81 11.67 18.18 -8.05
C SER A 81 12.75 17.92 -7.00
N GLU A 82 13.61 18.92 -6.77
CA GLU A 82 14.71 18.83 -5.81
C GLU A 82 14.20 18.54 -4.39
N ASP A 83 13.04 19.09 -4.02
CA ASP A 83 12.44 18.84 -2.70
C ASP A 83 12.11 17.35 -2.52
N ILE A 84 11.49 16.71 -3.52
CA ILE A 84 11.18 15.27 -3.44
C ILE A 84 12.48 14.47 -3.35
N LYS A 85 13.46 14.76 -4.20
CA LYS A 85 14.75 14.05 -4.18
C LYS A 85 15.52 14.19 -2.87
N ARG A 86 15.38 15.35 -2.22
CA ARG A 86 16.09 15.68 -0.96
C ARG A 86 15.45 15.06 0.27
N TYR A 87 14.12 15.01 0.33
CA TYR A 87 13.39 14.65 1.54
C TYR A 87 12.76 13.27 1.49
N GLU A 88 12.48 12.72 0.30
CA GLU A 88 11.88 11.40 0.17
C GLU A 88 12.97 10.34 -0.11
N PRO A 89 13.01 9.24 0.66
CA PRO A 89 13.95 8.16 0.38
C PRO A 89 13.68 7.56 -1.01
N ARG A 90 14.73 7.35 -1.81
CA ARG A 90 14.59 6.76 -3.14
C ARG A 90 13.77 5.45 -3.13
N ILE A 91 13.95 4.62 -2.11
CA ILE A 91 13.21 3.35 -1.97
C ILE A 91 11.69 3.53 -1.82
N ALA A 92 11.23 4.71 -1.37
CA ALA A 92 9.82 5.05 -1.28
C ALA A 92 9.24 5.57 -2.60
N LEU A 93 10.08 5.84 -3.61
CA LEU A 93 9.70 6.42 -4.89
C LEU A 93 9.87 5.44 -6.04
N ASP A 94 10.97 4.65 -6.02
CA ASP A 94 11.41 3.82 -7.15
C ASP A 94 10.56 2.55 -7.28
N GLY A 95 9.68 2.53 -8.27
CA GLY A 95 8.82 1.39 -8.61
C GLY A 95 9.44 0.42 -9.62
N GLY A 96 10.72 0.61 -9.99
CA GLY A 96 11.42 -0.22 -10.98
C GLY A 96 11.27 0.28 -12.41
N ASN A 97 11.63 -0.55 -13.38
CA ASN A 97 11.71 -0.15 -14.79
C ASN A 97 10.39 0.39 -15.36
N ASP A 98 9.26 -0.24 -15.02
CA ASP A 98 7.93 0.18 -15.48
C ASP A 98 7.08 0.80 -14.37
N GLY A 99 7.67 1.05 -13.19
CA GLY A 99 6.99 1.59 -12.02
C GLY A 99 6.02 0.61 -11.35
N LEU A 100 6.05 -0.67 -11.70
CA LEU A 100 5.06 -1.65 -11.24
C LEU A 100 5.66 -2.81 -10.44
N ASP A 101 6.96 -2.83 -10.18
CA ASP A 101 7.61 -3.99 -9.60
C ASP A 101 7.04 -4.36 -8.22
N LEU A 102 6.89 -3.38 -7.34
CA LEU A 102 6.32 -3.63 -6.03
C LEU A 102 4.79 -3.84 -6.09
N ILE A 103 4.09 -3.13 -6.98
CA ILE A 103 2.65 -3.33 -7.22
C ILE A 103 2.36 -4.79 -7.64
N LYS A 104 3.12 -5.34 -8.59
CA LYS A 104 3.02 -6.75 -9.02
C LYS A 104 3.20 -7.71 -7.84
N LYS A 105 4.24 -7.47 -7.02
CA LYS A 105 4.51 -8.28 -5.82
C LYS A 105 3.37 -8.20 -4.82
N ILE A 106 2.87 -7.00 -4.52
CA ILE A 106 1.75 -6.80 -3.59
C ILE A 106 0.53 -7.58 -4.08
N ILE A 107 0.09 -7.38 -5.32
CA ILE A 107 -1.09 -8.07 -5.87
C ILE A 107 -0.90 -9.59 -5.80
N TYR A 108 0.26 -10.11 -6.18
CA TYR A 108 0.54 -11.53 -6.12
C TYR A 108 0.51 -12.09 -4.70
N LYS A 109 1.10 -11.39 -3.73
CA LYS A 109 1.18 -11.87 -2.34
C LYS A 109 -0.16 -11.73 -1.59
N THR A 110 -0.89 -10.64 -1.85
CA THR A 110 -2.13 -10.36 -1.13
C THR A 110 -3.23 -11.39 -1.40
N LYS A 111 -3.27 -12.03 -2.57
CA LYS A 111 -4.22 -13.12 -2.82
C LYS A 111 -4.07 -14.31 -1.86
N TYR A 112 -2.88 -14.49 -1.26
CA TYR A 112 -2.64 -15.58 -0.30
C TYR A 112 -2.95 -15.20 1.14
N ILE A 113 -3.09 -13.91 1.44
CA ILE A 113 -3.30 -13.39 2.80
C ILE A 113 -4.59 -12.58 2.94
N LEU A 114 -5.35 -12.36 1.88
CA LEU A 114 -6.72 -11.87 1.94
C LEU A 114 -7.71 -13.01 2.18
N LYS A 115 -8.78 -12.72 2.89
CA LYS A 115 -9.99 -13.55 2.89
C LYS A 115 -10.62 -13.51 1.49
N VAL A 116 -11.39 -14.52 1.12
CA VAL A 116 -12.29 -14.41 -0.04
C VAL A 116 -13.28 -13.28 0.23
N LYS A 117 -13.52 -12.42 -0.74
CA LYS A 117 -14.24 -11.15 -0.64
C LYS A 117 -13.51 -10.07 0.19
N GLY A 118 -12.30 -10.33 0.65
CA GLY A 118 -11.42 -9.29 1.23
C GLY A 118 -10.97 -8.30 0.16
N MET A 119 -10.67 -7.08 0.60
CA MET A 119 -10.37 -5.96 -0.28
C MET A 119 -8.88 -5.63 -0.32
N LEU A 120 -8.41 -5.23 -1.50
CA LEU A 120 -7.11 -4.64 -1.74
C LEU A 120 -7.30 -3.21 -2.25
N ALA A 121 -6.82 -2.22 -1.51
CA ALA A 121 -6.77 -0.82 -1.93
C ALA A 121 -5.32 -0.45 -2.26
N LEU A 122 -5.09 -0.03 -3.50
CA LEU A 122 -3.76 0.33 -4.01
C LEU A 122 -3.76 1.76 -4.55
N GLU A 123 -2.82 2.58 -4.07
CA GLU A 123 -2.45 3.79 -4.78
C GLU A 123 -1.58 3.42 -5.99
N ILE A 124 -1.76 4.15 -7.09
CA ILE A 124 -1.06 3.95 -8.36
C ILE A 124 -0.60 5.27 -8.96
N GLY A 125 0.42 5.21 -9.79
CA GLY A 125 0.86 6.35 -10.59
C GLY A 125 -0.09 6.70 -11.72
N ASN A 126 0.06 7.92 -12.23
CA ASN A 126 -0.69 8.37 -13.40
C ASN A 126 -0.48 7.41 -14.60
N ALA A 127 -1.55 7.17 -15.35
CA ALA A 127 -1.59 6.26 -16.52
C ALA A 127 -1.31 4.76 -16.23
N GLN A 128 -1.12 4.34 -14.96
CA GLN A 128 -0.87 2.92 -14.64
C GLN A 128 -2.15 2.08 -14.57
N TYR A 129 -3.33 2.69 -14.48
CA TYR A 129 -4.62 1.99 -14.28
C TYR A 129 -4.82 0.78 -15.20
N LYS A 130 -4.67 0.96 -16.52
CA LYS A 130 -4.89 -0.12 -17.49
C LYS A 130 -3.97 -1.33 -17.28
N LYS A 131 -2.70 -1.08 -16.92
CA LYS A 131 -1.72 -2.14 -16.64
C LYS A 131 -2.03 -2.85 -15.32
N VAL A 132 -2.30 -2.07 -14.27
CA VAL A 132 -2.60 -2.61 -12.94
C VAL A 132 -3.91 -3.41 -12.94
N SER A 133 -4.96 -2.94 -13.62
CA SER A 133 -6.23 -3.68 -13.77
C SER A 133 -6.04 -5.04 -14.43
N LYS A 134 -5.21 -5.14 -15.48
CA LYS A 134 -4.88 -6.45 -16.10
C LYS A 134 -4.18 -7.39 -15.12
N ILE A 135 -3.28 -6.87 -14.28
CA ILE A 135 -2.56 -7.65 -13.27
C ILE A 135 -3.54 -8.13 -12.17
N LEU A 136 -4.45 -7.26 -11.72
CA LEU A 136 -5.49 -7.57 -10.75
C LEU A 136 -6.38 -8.72 -11.25
N ILE A 137 -6.93 -8.61 -12.46
CA ILE A 137 -7.78 -9.63 -13.09
C ILE A 137 -7.05 -10.97 -13.17
N LYS A 138 -5.79 -10.97 -13.64
CA LYS A 138 -4.96 -12.19 -13.74
C LYS A 138 -4.72 -12.87 -12.39
N ASN A 139 -4.84 -12.13 -11.27
CA ASN A 139 -4.67 -12.64 -9.91
C ASN A 139 -5.99 -12.82 -9.15
N ASN A 140 -7.11 -12.93 -9.87
CA ASN A 140 -8.44 -13.17 -9.32
C ASN A 140 -8.95 -12.02 -8.41
N PHE A 141 -8.68 -10.79 -8.82
CA PHE A 141 -9.28 -9.59 -8.24
C PHE A 141 -10.27 -8.98 -9.22
N ARG A 142 -11.40 -8.52 -8.69
CA ARG A 142 -12.38 -7.70 -9.40
C ARG A 142 -12.31 -6.28 -8.89
N THR A 143 -12.18 -5.31 -9.78
CA THR A 143 -12.22 -3.88 -9.39
C THR A 143 -13.63 -3.50 -8.99
N GLU A 144 -13.78 -2.88 -7.82
CA GLU A 144 -15.04 -2.37 -7.29
C GLU A 144 -15.13 -0.85 -7.39
N HIS A 145 -14.06 -0.15 -7.01
CA HIS A 145 -14.02 1.30 -7.04
C HIS A 145 -12.71 1.83 -7.61
N ILE A 146 -12.82 3.00 -8.25
CA ILE A 146 -11.69 3.80 -8.73
C ILE A 146 -11.84 5.18 -8.10
N ILE A 147 -10.76 5.67 -7.47
CA ILE A 147 -10.73 7.00 -6.87
C ILE A 147 -9.80 7.87 -7.70
N ARG A 148 -10.25 9.07 -8.00
CA ARG A 148 -9.50 10.05 -8.78
C ARG A 148 -9.01 11.19 -7.90
N ASP A 149 -7.91 11.80 -8.30
CA ASP A 149 -7.42 13.03 -7.70
C ASP A 149 -8.18 14.27 -8.25
N TYR A 150 -7.87 15.46 -7.72
CA TYR A 150 -8.49 16.72 -8.17
C TYR A 150 -8.21 17.09 -9.64
N LYS A 151 -7.25 16.40 -10.29
CA LYS A 151 -6.94 16.56 -11.73
C LYS A 151 -7.56 15.45 -12.57
N ASP A 152 -8.52 14.70 -12.01
CA ASP A 152 -9.22 13.57 -12.64
C ASP A 152 -8.32 12.37 -13.00
N ASN A 153 -7.10 12.29 -12.47
CA ASN A 153 -6.26 11.12 -12.64
C ASN A 153 -6.67 10.00 -11.68
N ILE A 154 -6.71 8.78 -12.16
CA ILE A 154 -6.96 7.61 -11.28
C ILE A 154 -5.76 7.43 -10.37
N ARG A 155 -6.00 7.50 -9.06
CA ARG A 155 -4.98 7.43 -8.01
C ARG A 155 -5.13 6.24 -7.09
N CYS A 156 -6.33 5.70 -6.95
CA CYS A 156 -6.51 4.52 -6.12
C CYS A 156 -7.46 3.53 -6.80
N ILE A 157 -7.15 2.26 -6.69
CA ILE A 157 -7.99 1.14 -7.14
C ILE A 157 -8.35 0.32 -5.90
N ILE A 158 -9.65 0.11 -5.68
CA ILE A 158 -10.17 -0.81 -4.67
C ILE A 158 -10.69 -2.04 -5.39
N SER A 159 -10.17 -3.21 -5.04
CA SER A 159 -10.51 -4.47 -5.69
C SER A 159 -10.84 -5.54 -4.66
N ILE A 160 -11.77 -6.41 -4.98
CA ILE A 160 -12.17 -7.55 -4.16
C ILE A 160 -11.47 -8.82 -4.67
N TYR A 161 -10.92 -9.62 -3.76
CA TYR A 161 -10.40 -10.94 -4.07
C TYR A 161 -11.54 -11.94 -4.19
N ILE A 162 -11.72 -12.51 -5.39
CA ILE A 162 -12.84 -13.41 -5.69
C ILE A 162 -12.53 -14.91 -5.43
N GLY A 163 -11.34 -15.19 -4.88
CA GLY A 163 -10.92 -16.57 -4.65
C GLY A 163 -10.26 -17.20 -5.90
N LYS A 164 -9.98 -18.49 -5.79
CA LYS A 164 -9.51 -19.30 -6.92
C LYS A 164 -10.69 -19.82 -7.73
#